data_b57e8e793eba570ff8331b49aee6863d
#
_entry.id   b57e8e793eba570ff8331b49aee6863d
#
_cell.length_a   1.000
_cell.length_b   1.000
_cell.length_c   1.000
_cell.angle_alpha   90.00
_cell.angle_beta   90.00
_cell.angle_gamma   90.00
#
_symmetry.space_group_name_H-M   'P 1'
#
loop_
_entity.id
_entity.type
_entity.pdbx_description
1 polymer ?
#
loop_
_entity_poly.entity_id
_entity_poly.type
_entity_poly.pdbx_seq_one_letter_code
_entity_poly.pdbx_strand_id
1 'polypeptide(L)'
;MATQTFDKIVWERRLQILETSLGADIMHYMHQDDVTEVMVNPDGKLWIDRFGVGFEDTGIRMDPDKTKRVIYAIADLSGNTINLKVDPSLQADIPASRLFSNCRFQAELPGLVDAPSFNIRKHSKSVYTLADYVTQGSMTKSQHDAI
;
A
#
# COMPACT_ATOMS: atom_id res chain seq x y z
N MET A 1 -17.71 27.09 6.25
CA MET A 1 -18.12 26.70 4.90
C MET A 1 -17.00 26.87 3.88
N ALA A 2 -16.40 28.04 3.72
CA ALA A 2 -15.27 28.25 2.83
C ALA A 2 -14.05 27.37 3.19
N THR A 3 -13.77 27.15 4.47
CA THR A 3 -12.68 26.31 4.97
C THR A 3 -12.86 24.84 4.58
N GLN A 4 -14.07 24.29 4.70
CA GLN A 4 -14.37 22.91 4.31
C GLN A 4 -14.21 22.70 2.81
N THR A 5 -14.63 23.67 1.99
CA THR A 5 -14.46 23.59 0.54
C THR A 5 -12.98 23.63 0.15
N PHE A 6 -12.20 24.50 0.79
CA PHE A 6 -10.75 24.59 0.57
C PHE A 6 -10.04 23.29 0.95
N ASP A 7 -10.36 22.74 2.11
CA ASP A 7 -9.78 21.48 2.59
C ASP A 7 -10.10 20.32 1.63
N LYS A 8 -11.32 20.28 1.10
CA LYS A 8 -11.72 19.29 0.12
C LYS A 8 -10.93 19.41 -1.18
N ILE A 9 -10.70 20.62 -1.66
CA ILE A 9 -9.91 20.88 -2.87
C ILE A 9 -8.47 20.43 -2.66
N VAL A 10 -7.86 20.74 -1.52
CA VAL A 10 -6.49 20.33 -1.18
C VAL A 10 -6.40 18.81 -1.08
N TRP A 11 -7.36 18.17 -0.44
CA TRP A 11 -7.42 16.72 -0.33
C TRP A 11 -7.50 16.04 -1.70
N GLU A 12 -8.41 16.49 -2.56
CA GLU A 12 -8.55 15.93 -3.92
C GLU A 12 -7.28 16.13 -4.75
N ARG A 13 -6.61 17.26 -4.61
CA ARG A 13 -5.35 17.51 -5.29
C ARG A 13 -4.26 16.52 -4.83
N ARG A 14 -4.17 16.30 -3.53
CA ARG A 14 -3.23 15.34 -2.96
C ARG A 14 -3.52 13.91 -3.42
N LEU A 15 -4.79 13.53 -3.48
CA LEU A 15 -5.21 12.23 -4.03
C LEU A 15 -4.81 12.09 -5.49
N GLN A 16 -5.00 13.13 -6.29
CA GLN A 16 -4.64 13.11 -7.70
C GLN A 16 -3.13 12.96 -7.90
N ILE A 17 -2.33 13.64 -7.08
CA ILE A 17 -0.87 13.50 -7.11
C ILE A 17 -0.48 12.06 -6.73
N LEU A 18 -1.09 11.49 -5.72
CA LEU A 18 -0.83 10.10 -5.32
C LEU A 18 -1.21 9.12 -6.43
N GLU A 19 -2.37 9.27 -7.02
CA GLU A 19 -2.84 8.42 -8.12
C GLU A 19 -1.86 8.44 -9.30
N THR A 20 -1.44 9.64 -9.70
CA THR A 20 -0.46 9.81 -10.78
C THR A 20 0.88 9.20 -10.42
N SER A 21 1.32 9.36 -9.17
CA SER A 21 2.61 8.84 -8.69
C SER A 21 2.60 7.30 -8.62
N LEU A 22 1.51 6.70 -8.17
CA LEU A 22 1.36 5.25 -8.13
C LEU A 22 1.37 4.65 -9.54
N GLY A 23 0.71 5.31 -10.47
CA GLY A 23 0.61 4.85 -11.86
C GLY A 23 -0.42 3.75 -12.07
N ALA A 24 -0.68 3.44 -13.34
CA ALA A 24 -1.73 2.51 -13.73
C ALA A 24 -1.48 1.08 -13.21
N ASP A 25 -0.23 0.63 -13.20
CA ASP A 25 0.10 -0.73 -12.79
C ASP A 25 -0.20 -0.98 -11.32
N ILE A 26 0.25 -0.10 -10.44
CA ILE A 26 -0.01 -0.23 -9.00
C ILE A 26 -1.51 -0.09 -8.73
N MET A 27 -2.16 0.89 -9.36
CA MET A 27 -3.61 1.08 -9.20
C MET A 27 -4.39 -0.16 -9.64
N HIS A 28 -3.94 -0.81 -10.71
CA HIS A 28 -4.55 -2.07 -11.18
C HIS A 28 -4.52 -3.15 -10.09
N TYR A 29 -3.36 -3.37 -9.48
CA TYR A 29 -3.23 -4.35 -8.39
C TYR A 29 -3.98 -3.92 -7.12
N MET A 30 -3.99 -2.64 -6.82
CA MET A 30 -4.73 -2.12 -5.65
C MET A 30 -6.24 -2.36 -5.75
N HIS A 31 -6.77 -2.46 -6.96
CA HIS A 31 -8.21 -2.70 -7.19
C HIS A 31 -8.57 -4.19 -7.28
N GLN A 32 -7.60 -5.10 -7.27
CA GLN A 32 -7.86 -6.54 -7.25
C GLN A 32 -8.14 -6.99 -5.82
N ASP A 33 -9.31 -7.60 -5.58
CA ASP A 33 -9.75 -7.95 -4.23
C ASP A 33 -8.87 -9.02 -3.56
N ASP A 34 -8.25 -9.89 -4.34
CA ASP A 34 -7.39 -10.96 -3.83
C ASP A 34 -5.93 -10.50 -3.60
N VAL A 35 -5.55 -9.32 -4.06
CA VAL A 35 -4.24 -8.73 -3.75
C VAL A 35 -4.33 -8.08 -2.37
N THR A 36 -3.51 -8.57 -1.44
CA THR A 36 -3.49 -8.10 -0.04
C THR A 36 -2.38 -7.09 0.22
N GLU A 37 -1.32 -7.15 -0.55
CA GLU A 37 -0.16 -6.26 -0.37
C GLU A 37 0.51 -5.98 -1.71
N VAL A 38 0.97 -4.76 -1.88
CA VAL A 38 1.74 -4.30 -3.04
C VAL A 38 3.06 -3.75 -2.52
N MET A 39 4.17 -4.22 -3.10
CA MET A 39 5.51 -3.88 -2.61
C MET A 39 6.41 -3.46 -3.76
N VAL A 40 7.21 -2.42 -3.51
CA VAL A 40 8.33 -2.06 -4.38
C VAL A 40 9.61 -2.22 -3.56
N ASN A 41 10.45 -3.15 -3.97
CA ASN A 41 11.70 -3.44 -3.30
C ASN A 41 12.81 -2.45 -3.73
N PRO A 42 13.95 -2.39 -3.00
CA PRO A 42 15.05 -1.48 -3.38
C PRO A 42 15.59 -1.72 -4.79
N ASP A 43 15.46 -2.92 -5.35
CA ASP A 43 15.86 -3.23 -6.73
C ASP A 43 14.86 -2.69 -7.77
N GLY A 44 13.78 -2.06 -7.32
CA GLY A 44 12.72 -1.52 -8.17
C GLY A 44 11.66 -2.53 -8.58
N LYS A 45 11.80 -3.79 -8.23
CA LYS A 45 10.82 -4.82 -8.60
C LYS A 45 9.52 -4.63 -7.85
N LEU A 46 8.42 -4.70 -8.60
CA LEU A 46 7.07 -4.65 -8.07
C LEU A 46 6.59 -6.08 -7.77
N TRP A 47 6.34 -6.34 -6.50
CA TRP A 47 5.81 -7.60 -6.00
C TRP A 47 4.41 -7.39 -5.45
N ILE A 48 3.61 -8.43 -5.52
CA ILE A 48 2.29 -8.46 -4.86
C ILE A 48 2.20 -9.71 -3.99
N ASP A 49 1.37 -9.63 -2.96
CA ASP A 49 0.95 -10.79 -2.17
C ASP A 49 -0.51 -11.04 -2.49
N ARG A 50 -0.80 -12.24 -2.94
CA ARG A 50 -2.15 -12.64 -3.37
C ARG A 50 -2.71 -13.64 -2.38
N PHE A 51 -3.89 -13.38 -1.87
CA PHE A 51 -4.53 -14.24 -0.88
C PHE A 51 -4.67 -15.68 -1.42
N GLY A 52 -4.18 -16.63 -0.61
CA GLY A 52 -4.21 -18.06 -0.93
C GLY A 52 -3.15 -18.51 -1.94
N VAL A 53 -2.40 -17.59 -2.53
CA VAL A 53 -1.36 -17.90 -3.53
C VAL A 53 0.03 -17.54 -3.02
N GLY A 54 0.17 -16.38 -2.35
CA GLY A 54 1.44 -15.88 -1.85
C GLY A 54 2.06 -14.81 -2.73
N PHE A 55 3.37 -14.61 -2.58
CA PHE A 55 4.11 -13.55 -3.26
C PHE A 55 4.33 -13.86 -4.74
N GLU A 56 4.17 -12.84 -5.56
CA GLU A 56 4.30 -12.91 -7.01
C GLU A 56 5.13 -11.73 -7.51
N ASP A 57 6.18 -12.02 -8.29
CA ASP A 57 6.93 -11.01 -9.03
C ASP A 57 6.11 -10.64 -10.27
N THR A 58 5.67 -9.40 -10.35
CA THR A 58 4.84 -8.94 -11.47
C THR A 58 5.62 -8.77 -12.77
N GLY A 59 6.95 -8.79 -12.72
CA GLY A 59 7.80 -8.46 -13.87
C GLY A 59 7.92 -6.96 -14.14
N ILE A 60 7.25 -6.14 -13.38
CA ILE A 60 7.26 -4.68 -13.53
C ILE A 60 8.36 -4.11 -12.65
N ARG A 61 9.06 -3.10 -13.16
CA ARG A 61 10.05 -2.34 -12.40
C ARG A 61 9.63 -0.90 -12.27
N MET A 62 9.86 -0.34 -11.09
CA MET A 62 9.58 1.06 -10.79
C MET A 62 10.89 1.83 -10.65
N ASP A 63 10.97 2.97 -11.31
CA ASP A 63 12.11 3.88 -11.21
C ASP A 63 12.24 4.40 -9.76
N PRO A 64 13.46 4.51 -9.20
CA PRO A 64 13.66 5.04 -7.84
C PRO A 64 13.06 6.42 -7.62
N ASP A 65 13.09 7.29 -8.62
CA ASP A 65 12.51 8.63 -8.49
C ASP A 65 10.98 8.56 -8.38
N LYS A 66 10.34 7.67 -9.13
CA LYS A 66 8.91 7.42 -9.01
C LYS A 66 8.55 6.84 -7.65
N THR A 67 9.36 5.92 -7.15
CA THR A 67 9.18 5.34 -5.81
C THR A 67 9.21 6.43 -4.74
N LYS A 68 10.18 7.34 -4.81
CA LYS A 68 10.25 8.51 -3.92
C LYS A 68 9.02 9.38 -4.00
N ARG A 69 8.52 9.66 -5.21
CA ARG A 69 7.31 10.47 -5.41
C ARG A 69 6.11 9.88 -4.70
N VAL A 70 5.94 8.56 -4.77
CA VAL A 70 4.88 7.87 -4.03
C VAL A 70 5.02 8.09 -2.53
N ILE A 71 6.23 7.90 -2.00
CA ILE A 71 6.49 8.05 -0.56
C ILE A 71 6.17 9.47 -0.09
N TYR A 72 6.63 10.49 -0.81
CA TYR A 72 6.36 11.88 -0.45
C TYR A 72 4.89 12.25 -0.65
N ALA A 73 4.23 11.73 -1.67
CA ALA A 73 2.80 11.95 -1.88
C ALA A 73 1.97 11.39 -0.72
N ILE A 74 2.35 10.23 -0.19
CA ILE A 74 1.68 9.64 0.98
C ILE A 74 2.00 10.41 2.25
N ALA A 75 3.23 10.86 2.42
CA ALA A 75 3.59 11.72 3.55
C ALA A 75 2.73 12.98 3.59
N ASP A 76 2.57 13.66 2.44
CA ASP A 76 1.72 14.84 2.32
C ASP A 76 0.26 14.53 2.63
N LEU A 77 -0.25 13.44 2.08
CA LEU A 77 -1.64 13.03 2.27
C LEU A 77 -1.95 12.72 3.74
N SER A 78 -1.03 12.06 4.42
CA SER A 78 -1.18 11.64 5.83
C SER A 78 -0.75 12.69 6.85
N GLY A 79 -0.21 13.83 6.40
CA GLY A 79 0.26 14.89 7.27
C GLY A 79 1.57 14.58 7.98
N ASN A 80 2.34 13.62 7.49
CA ASN A 80 3.62 13.23 8.06
C ASN A 80 4.78 13.99 7.41
N THR A 81 5.85 14.18 8.18
CA THR A 81 7.10 14.78 7.70
C THR A 81 8.20 13.73 7.75
N ILE A 82 9.00 13.68 6.69
CA ILE A 82 10.15 12.77 6.61
C ILE A 82 11.43 13.56 6.89
N ASN A 83 12.22 13.08 7.84
CA ASN A 83 13.53 13.64 8.14
C ASN A 83 14.61 12.63 7.79
N LEU A 84 15.25 12.82 6.63
CA LEU A 84 16.25 11.90 6.10
C LEU A 84 17.48 11.74 6.98
N LYS A 85 17.77 12.72 7.83
CA LYS A 85 18.95 12.68 8.71
C LYS A 85 18.72 11.92 9.99
N VAL A 86 17.46 11.93 10.47
CA VAL A 86 17.09 11.35 11.76
C VAL A 86 16.44 10.00 11.57
N ASP A 87 15.48 9.92 10.65
CA ASP A 87 14.70 8.71 10.40
C ASP A 87 14.23 8.69 8.94
N PRO A 88 14.99 8.04 8.04
CA PRO A 88 14.63 7.97 6.63
C PRO A 88 13.58 6.91 6.35
N SER A 89 12.53 6.89 7.14
CA SER A 89 11.40 5.96 6.99
C SER A 89 10.07 6.68 7.12
N LEU A 90 9.00 6.03 6.70
CA LEU A 90 7.65 6.52 6.85
C LEU A 90 6.72 5.36 7.18
N GLN A 91 5.93 5.52 8.22
CA GLN A 91 4.79 4.65 8.51
C GLN A 91 3.54 5.53 8.56
N ALA A 92 2.51 5.15 7.81
CA ALA A 92 1.29 5.92 7.73
C ALA A 92 0.08 5.02 7.50
N ASP A 93 -1.04 5.44 8.04
CA ASP A 93 -2.34 4.87 7.69
C ASP A 93 -2.95 5.74 6.60
N ILE A 94 -3.30 5.14 5.47
CA ILE A 94 -3.95 5.84 4.37
C ILE A 94 -5.45 5.64 4.55
N PRO A 95 -6.21 6.71 4.82
CA PRO A 95 -7.64 6.60 5.01
C PRO A 95 -8.35 6.21 3.71
N ALA A 96 -9.54 5.64 3.85
CA ALA A 96 -10.38 5.32 2.70
C ALA A 96 -10.65 6.57 1.86
N SER A 97 -10.61 6.42 0.54
CA SER A 97 -10.82 7.48 -0.41
C SER A 97 -11.46 6.92 -1.68
N ARG A 98 -11.68 7.79 -2.68
CA ARG A 98 -12.13 7.33 -3.99
C ARG A 98 -11.14 6.39 -4.68
N LEU A 99 -9.86 6.41 -4.28
CA LEU A 99 -8.83 5.57 -4.89
C LEU A 99 -8.91 4.13 -4.41
N PHE A 100 -8.99 3.94 -3.10
CA PHE A 100 -9.02 2.62 -2.48
C PHE A 100 -9.47 2.70 -1.02
N SER A 101 -9.77 1.55 -0.43
CA SER A 101 -10.11 1.44 0.99
C SER A 101 -8.89 1.68 1.88
N ASN A 102 -9.08 1.72 3.19
CA ASN A 102 -8.01 1.93 4.17
C ASN A 102 -6.83 1.00 3.90
N CYS A 103 -5.64 1.57 3.96
CA CYS A 103 -4.39 0.84 3.76
C CYS A 103 -3.36 1.25 4.81
N ARG A 104 -2.44 0.35 5.10
CA ARG A 104 -1.25 0.66 5.86
C ARG A 104 -0.07 0.80 4.92
N PHE A 105 0.70 1.86 5.11
CA PHE A 105 1.86 2.17 4.29
C PHE A 105 3.13 2.17 5.12
N GLN A 106 4.16 1.55 4.59
CA GLN A 106 5.50 1.58 5.20
C GLN A 106 6.52 1.80 4.10
N ALA A 107 7.46 2.70 4.34
CA ALA A 107 8.51 3.03 3.36
C ALA A 107 9.84 3.23 4.03
N GLU A 108 10.89 2.98 3.26
CA GLU A 108 12.27 3.23 3.64
C GLU A 108 12.97 4.01 2.52
N LEU A 109 13.78 4.98 2.92
CA LEU A 109 14.50 5.87 2.01
C LEU A 109 16.00 5.62 2.13
N PRO A 110 16.81 6.09 1.15
CA PRO A 110 18.27 5.98 1.23
C PRO A 110 18.83 6.51 2.55
N GLY A 111 19.70 5.73 3.16
CA GLY A 111 20.20 5.91 4.52
C GLY A 111 20.01 4.64 5.36
N LEU A 112 18.81 3.99 5.23
CA LEU A 112 18.54 2.66 5.76
C LEU A 112 18.70 1.58 4.69
N VAL A 113 18.42 1.95 3.44
CA VAL A 113 18.48 1.05 2.27
C VAL A 113 19.24 1.77 1.15
N ASP A 114 19.72 1.01 0.17
CA ASP A 114 20.47 1.58 -0.97
C ASP A 114 19.59 2.40 -1.91
N ALA A 115 18.32 2.03 -2.00
CA ALA A 115 17.32 2.70 -2.83
C ALA A 115 15.98 2.74 -2.10
N PRO A 116 15.05 3.64 -2.47
CA PRO A 116 13.75 3.71 -1.81
C PRO A 116 12.94 2.43 -2.02
N SER A 117 12.17 2.08 -1.01
CA SER A 117 11.25 0.95 -1.05
C SER A 117 9.98 1.27 -0.29
N PHE A 118 8.87 0.62 -0.64
CA PHE A 118 7.65 0.73 0.14
C PHE A 118 6.79 -0.52 0.01
N ASN A 119 5.88 -0.68 0.96
CA ASN A 119 4.81 -1.64 0.85
C ASN A 119 3.48 -1.02 1.29
N ILE A 120 2.42 -1.40 0.59
CA ILE A 120 1.05 -1.00 0.88
C ILE A 120 0.30 -2.25 1.26
N ARG A 121 -0.11 -2.35 2.52
CA ARG A 121 -0.94 -3.45 2.99
C ARG A 121 -2.39 -3.03 3.00
N LYS A 122 -3.22 -3.72 2.24
CA LYS A 122 -4.65 -3.44 2.17
C LYS A 122 -5.36 -4.04 3.38
N HIS A 123 -6.31 -3.30 3.94
CA HIS A 123 -7.25 -3.91 4.86
C HIS A 123 -8.24 -4.73 4.05
N SER A 124 -8.49 -5.96 4.47
CA SER A 124 -9.44 -6.83 3.79
C SER A 124 -10.85 -6.22 3.81
N LYS A 125 -11.47 -6.12 2.64
CA LYS A 125 -12.87 -5.69 2.52
C LYS A 125 -13.84 -6.75 3.02
N SER A 126 -13.43 -8.02 2.99
CA SER A 126 -14.21 -9.15 3.46
C SER A 126 -13.56 -9.72 4.71
N VAL A 127 -14.40 -10.04 5.69
CA VAL A 127 -13.97 -10.78 6.86
C VAL A 127 -13.86 -12.24 6.44
N TYR A 128 -12.63 -12.77 6.44
CA TYR A 128 -12.43 -14.19 6.14
C TYR A 128 -12.89 -15.02 7.33
N THR A 129 -13.79 -15.95 7.09
CA THR A 129 -14.26 -16.89 8.11
C THR A 129 -13.24 -18.01 8.29
N LEU A 130 -13.35 -18.75 9.39
CA LEU A 130 -12.52 -19.95 9.60
C LEU A 130 -12.74 -20.99 8.49
N ALA A 131 -13.95 -21.07 7.95
CA ALA A 131 -14.27 -21.94 6.83
C ALA A 131 -13.49 -21.54 5.56
N ASP A 132 -13.30 -20.25 5.32
CA ASP A 132 -12.49 -19.76 4.18
C ASP A 132 -11.03 -20.21 4.30
N TYR A 133 -10.48 -20.18 5.50
CA TYR A 133 -9.11 -20.69 5.75
C TYR A 133 -9.00 -22.18 5.49
N VAL A 134 -10.01 -22.97 5.86
CA VAL A 134 -10.06 -24.40 5.56
C VAL A 134 -10.09 -24.64 4.06
N THR A 135 -10.96 -23.94 3.34
CA THR A 135 -11.09 -24.04 1.88
C THR A 135 -9.78 -23.72 1.16
N GLN A 136 -9.00 -22.80 1.69
CA GLN A 136 -7.71 -22.41 1.10
C GLN A 136 -6.52 -23.24 1.58
N GLY A 137 -6.75 -24.22 2.46
CA GLY A 137 -5.68 -25.06 2.98
C GLY A 137 -4.82 -24.41 4.05
N SER A 138 -5.16 -23.22 4.51
CA SER A 138 -4.44 -22.51 5.58
C SER A 138 -4.73 -23.08 6.96
N MET A 139 -5.83 -23.83 7.09
CA MET A 139 -6.29 -24.44 8.32
C MET A 139 -6.97 -25.77 8.00
N THR A 140 -6.74 -26.80 8.83
CA THR A 140 -7.44 -28.08 8.68
C THR A 140 -8.86 -27.99 9.24
N LYS A 141 -9.75 -28.87 8.77
CA LYS A 141 -11.11 -28.97 9.29
C LYS A 141 -11.10 -29.25 10.80
N SER A 142 -10.17 -30.08 11.27
CA SER A 142 -10.00 -30.37 12.68
C SER A 142 -9.68 -29.12 13.49
N GLN A 143 -8.81 -28.27 12.98
CA GLN A 143 -8.47 -26.98 13.62
C GLN A 143 -9.67 -26.04 13.63
N HIS A 144 -10.44 -26.01 12.55
CA HIS A 144 -11.66 -25.20 12.46
C HIS A 144 -12.68 -25.66 13.51
N ASP A 145 -12.92 -26.97 13.63
CA ASP A 145 -13.92 -27.53 14.54
C ASP A 145 -13.52 -27.38 16.01
N ALA A 146 -12.23 -27.23 16.30
CA ALA A 146 -11.70 -27.02 17.65
C ALA A 146 -11.84 -25.57 18.16
N ILE A 147 -12.09 -24.63 17.27
CA ILE A 147 -12.25 -23.20 17.60
C ILE A 147 -13.74 -22.90 17.77
#